data_faf8914e7bb4107f491b345be0999226
#
_entry.id   faf8914e7bb4107f491b345be0999226
#
_cell.length_a   1.000
_cell.length_b   1.000
_cell.length_c   1.000
_cell.angle_alpha   90.00
_cell.angle_beta   90.00
_cell.angle_gamma   90.00
#
_symmetry.space_group_name_H-M   'P 1'
#
loop_
_entity.id
_entity.type
_entity.pdbx_description
1 polymer ?
#
loop_
_entity_poly.entity_id
_entity_poly.type
_entity_poly.pdbx_seq_one_letter_code
_entity_poly.pdbx_strand_id
1 'polypeptide(L)'
;PNGFHLNGDFQRKGYSEFTYRPFTLEGNMFSADALQEMLFQMKNGKIRLFPAIPEEWKEKGVSFQNLRGENGLMCSAKIEDGILTWKIQSEKPQKVSIEAFGKVMEGLLEAGKMLTGSQNMIKYRICKRKE
;
A
#
# COMPACT_ATOMS: atom_id res chain seq x y z
N PRO A 1 4.05 20.39 12.03
CA PRO A 1 4.18 20.58 10.60
C PRO A 1 3.93 19.26 9.88
N ASN A 2 3.08 19.32 8.86
CA ASN A 2 2.57 18.14 8.17
C ASN A 2 3.26 18.00 6.81
N GLY A 3 4.56 17.70 6.79
CA GLY A 3 5.25 17.49 5.54
C GLY A 3 6.77 17.59 5.64
N PHE A 4 7.42 17.32 4.53
CA PHE A 4 8.87 17.40 4.40
C PHE A 4 9.28 18.81 4.01
N HIS A 5 10.37 19.27 4.60
CA HIS A 5 10.95 20.58 4.36
C HIS A 5 12.45 20.44 4.12
N LEU A 6 13.01 21.29 3.28
CA LEU A 6 14.45 21.40 3.16
C LEU A 6 15.03 21.96 4.45
N ASN A 7 16.26 21.56 4.75
CA ASN A 7 17.00 22.16 5.86
C ASN A 7 17.37 23.60 5.51
N GLY A 8 17.00 24.54 6.39
CA GLY A 8 17.39 25.92 6.27
C GLY A 8 18.62 26.26 7.10
N ASP A 9 19.38 27.26 6.66
CA ASP A 9 20.50 27.82 7.41
C ASP A 9 20.03 28.92 8.37
N PHE A 10 19.36 28.51 9.43
CA PHE A 10 18.79 29.45 10.42
C PHE A 10 19.86 30.27 11.16
N GLN A 11 21.09 29.76 11.21
CA GLN A 11 22.21 30.42 11.89
C GLN A 11 23.10 31.20 10.92
N ARG A 12 22.76 31.24 9.63
CA ARG A 12 23.52 31.92 8.57
C ARG A 12 24.99 31.49 8.49
N LYS A 13 25.22 30.21 8.61
CA LYS A 13 26.58 29.62 8.53
C LYS A 13 27.05 29.39 7.08
N GLY A 14 26.23 29.66 6.08
CA GLY A 14 26.62 29.61 4.69
C GLY A 14 26.44 28.24 4.01
N TYR A 15 25.80 27.25 4.64
CA TYR A 15 25.53 25.96 4.02
C TYR A 15 24.22 25.91 3.23
N SER A 16 23.38 26.94 3.34
CA SER A 16 22.14 27.07 2.57
C SER A 16 21.78 28.55 2.40
N GLU A 17 21.23 28.89 1.24
CA GLU A 17 20.68 30.22 0.98
C GLU A 17 19.35 30.46 1.69
N PHE A 18 18.68 29.39 2.17
CA PHE A 18 17.41 29.48 2.86
C PHE A 18 17.60 29.73 4.35
N THR A 19 17.10 30.85 4.84
CA THR A 19 17.04 31.18 6.28
C THR A 19 15.75 30.68 6.96
N TYR A 20 14.92 29.97 6.24
CA TYR A 20 13.67 29.35 6.70
C TYR A 20 13.59 27.90 6.21
N ARG A 21 12.56 27.15 6.60
CA ARG A 21 12.30 25.78 6.12
C ARG A 21 11.35 25.81 4.92
N PRO A 22 11.85 25.80 3.68
CA PRO A 22 10.96 25.77 2.53
C PRO A 22 10.27 24.40 2.43
N PHE A 23 8.98 24.40 2.13
CA PHE A 23 8.22 23.19 1.89
C PHE A 23 8.70 22.52 0.60
N THR A 24 8.89 21.21 0.64
CA THR A 24 9.39 20.42 -0.49
C THR A 24 8.26 19.59 -1.06
N LEU A 25 7.64 20.05 -2.14
CA LEU A 25 6.51 19.39 -2.78
C LEU A 25 6.89 17.97 -3.25
N GLU A 26 8.03 17.85 -3.93
CA GLU A 26 8.56 16.60 -4.44
C GLU A 26 8.75 15.56 -3.32
N GLY A 27 9.36 15.96 -2.22
CA GLY A 27 9.58 15.08 -1.06
C GLY A 27 8.26 14.59 -0.45
N ASN A 28 7.23 15.43 -0.42
CA ASN A 28 5.91 15.05 0.07
C ASN A 28 5.21 14.09 -0.88
N MET A 29 5.30 14.32 -2.20
CA MET A 29 4.73 13.43 -3.21
C MET A 29 5.42 12.06 -3.21
N PHE A 30 6.74 11.99 -3.17
CA PHE A 30 7.48 10.74 -3.06
C PHE A 30 7.14 9.96 -1.79
N SER A 31 6.90 10.64 -0.68
CA SER A 31 6.51 9.98 0.56
C SER A 31 5.10 9.40 0.49
N ALA A 32 4.18 10.09 -0.16
CA ALA A 32 2.83 9.58 -0.41
C ALA A 32 2.86 8.35 -1.33
N ASP A 33 3.67 8.40 -2.39
CA ASP A 33 3.87 7.29 -3.32
C ASP A 33 4.50 6.08 -2.62
N ALA A 34 5.56 6.29 -1.84
CA ALA A 34 6.19 5.24 -1.05
C ALA A 34 5.21 4.57 -0.08
N LEU A 35 4.35 5.34 0.59
CA LEU A 35 3.32 4.79 1.46
C LEU A 35 2.29 3.97 0.69
N GLN A 36 1.88 4.43 -0.49
CA GLN A 36 0.99 3.66 -1.36
C GLN A 36 1.64 2.35 -1.78
N GLU A 37 2.90 2.36 -2.20
CA GLU A 37 3.68 1.17 -2.59
C GLU A 37 3.84 0.15 -1.44
N MET A 38 3.85 0.58 -0.19
CA MET A 38 3.84 -0.32 0.97
C MET A 38 2.50 -1.06 1.14
N LEU A 39 1.41 -0.45 0.71
CA LEU A 39 0.05 -0.96 0.90
C LEU A 39 -0.46 -1.73 -0.32
N PHE A 40 -0.17 -1.23 -1.51
CA PHE A 40 -0.72 -1.74 -2.76
C PHE A 40 0.24 -1.53 -3.92
N GLN A 41 0.54 -2.60 -4.63
CA GLN A 41 1.29 -2.55 -5.88
C GLN A 41 0.52 -3.28 -6.96
N MET A 42 0.56 -2.74 -8.18
CA MET A 42 0.03 -3.42 -9.36
C MET A 42 0.94 -3.22 -10.55
N LYS A 43 1.28 -4.33 -11.24
CA LYS A 43 2.04 -4.30 -12.48
C LYS A 43 1.64 -5.47 -13.37
N ASN A 44 1.24 -5.16 -14.62
CA ASN A 44 0.86 -6.17 -15.63
C ASN A 44 -0.17 -7.18 -15.09
N GLY A 45 -1.23 -6.70 -14.43
CA GLY A 45 -2.28 -7.53 -13.85
C GLY A 45 -1.89 -8.28 -12.57
N LYS A 46 -0.65 -8.16 -12.10
CA LYS A 46 -0.22 -8.69 -10.80
C LYS A 46 -0.45 -7.66 -9.71
N ILE A 47 -1.28 -7.99 -8.76
CA ILE A 47 -1.63 -7.19 -7.59
C ILE A 47 -0.90 -7.75 -6.37
N ARG A 48 -0.23 -6.90 -5.62
CA ARG A 48 0.34 -7.22 -4.31
C ARG A 48 -0.37 -6.42 -3.24
N LEU A 49 -0.96 -7.10 -2.28
CA LEU A 49 -1.63 -6.47 -1.13
C LEU A 49 -0.69 -6.49 0.07
N PHE A 50 -0.45 -5.32 0.63
CA PHE A 50 0.41 -5.12 1.81
C PHE A 50 1.82 -5.70 1.64
N PRO A 51 2.53 -5.41 0.53
CA PRO A 51 3.82 -6.05 0.23
C PRO A 51 4.93 -5.68 1.21
N ALA A 52 4.86 -4.51 1.84
CA ALA A 52 5.95 -3.96 2.65
C ALA A 52 5.46 -3.24 3.92
N ILE A 53 4.46 -3.77 4.61
CA ILE A 53 3.97 -3.17 5.87
C ILE A 53 4.76 -3.68 7.08
N PRO A 54 4.96 -2.84 8.13
CA PRO A 54 5.52 -3.27 9.41
C PRO A 54 4.65 -4.35 10.08
N GLU A 55 5.29 -5.26 10.84
CA GLU A 55 4.57 -6.31 11.56
C GLU A 55 3.53 -5.74 12.53
N GLU A 56 3.87 -4.64 13.19
CA GLU A 56 2.98 -3.92 14.10
C GLU A 56 1.64 -3.51 13.43
N TRP A 57 1.67 -3.14 12.15
CA TRP A 57 0.45 -2.78 11.42
C TRP A 57 -0.45 -3.98 11.18
N LYS A 58 0.13 -5.16 11.00
CA LYS A 58 -0.66 -6.39 10.89
C LYS A 58 -1.38 -6.73 12.18
N GLU A 59 -0.76 -6.41 13.33
CA GLU A 59 -1.33 -6.67 14.65
C GLU A 59 -2.40 -5.67 15.06
N LYS A 60 -2.14 -4.38 14.81
CA LYS A 60 -3.04 -3.28 15.17
C LYS A 60 -4.18 -3.07 14.16
N GLY A 61 -4.07 -3.68 13.01
CA GLY A 61 -4.96 -3.45 11.89
C GLY A 61 -4.45 -2.35 10.96
N VAL A 62 -4.66 -2.55 9.67
CA VAL A 62 -4.32 -1.61 8.62
C VAL A 62 -5.31 -1.73 7.47
N SER A 63 -5.66 -0.63 6.86
CA SER A 63 -6.57 -0.63 5.72
C SER A 63 -6.23 0.48 4.73
N PHE A 64 -6.63 0.26 3.48
CA PHE A 64 -6.70 1.30 2.48
C PHE A 64 -7.98 1.17 1.66
N GLN A 65 -8.41 2.26 1.06
CA GLN A 65 -9.63 2.31 0.27
C GLN A 65 -9.38 2.99 -1.07
N ASN A 66 -9.92 2.38 -2.13
CA ASN A 66 -10.00 2.95 -3.47
C ASN A 66 -8.65 3.37 -4.07
N LEU A 67 -7.57 2.64 -3.76
CA LEU A 67 -6.31 2.84 -4.45
C LEU A 67 -6.45 2.38 -5.92
N ARG A 68 -5.94 3.19 -6.81
CA ARG A 68 -6.05 2.96 -8.24
C ARG A 68 -4.89 2.13 -8.75
N GLY A 69 -5.21 1.18 -9.59
CA GLY A 69 -4.26 0.37 -10.35
C GLY A 69 -4.38 0.60 -11.85
N GLU A 70 -3.73 -0.26 -12.61
CA GLU A 70 -3.75 -0.23 -14.08
C GLU A 70 -5.14 -0.51 -14.65
N ASN A 71 -5.41 0.01 -15.85
CA ASN A 71 -6.63 -0.24 -16.62
C ASN A 71 -7.96 0.09 -15.89
N GLY A 72 -7.97 1.14 -15.08
CA GLY A 72 -9.16 1.56 -14.36
C GLY A 72 -9.55 0.64 -13.20
N LEU A 73 -8.58 -0.11 -12.68
CA LEU A 73 -8.78 -0.94 -11.49
C LEU A 73 -8.81 -0.06 -10.23
N MET A 74 -9.72 -0.37 -9.33
CA MET A 74 -9.74 0.15 -7.95
C MET A 74 -9.68 -1.01 -6.97
N CYS A 75 -8.85 -0.85 -5.94
CA CYS A 75 -8.66 -1.85 -4.89
C CYS A 75 -8.86 -1.23 -3.51
N SER A 76 -9.49 -1.99 -2.64
CA SER A 76 -9.55 -1.71 -1.20
C SER A 76 -9.23 -2.98 -0.45
N ALA A 77 -8.46 -2.86 0.62
CA ALA A 77 -8.13 -4.01 1.46
C ALA A 77 -7.99 -3.60 2.94
N LYS A 78 -8.21 -4.57 3.82
CA LYS A 78 -8.16 -4.40 5.26
C LYS A 78 -7.58 -5.64 5.91
N ILE A 79 -6.71 -5.43 6.89
CA ILE A 79 -6.30 -6.45 7.86
C ILE A 79 -6.89 -6.06 9.21
N GLU A 80 -7.68 -6.94 9.78
CA GLU A 80 -8.29 -6.78 11.09
C GLU A 80 -8.42 -8.15 11.75
N ASP A 81 -8.06 -8.24 13.02
CA ASP A 81 -8.13 -9.48 13.81
C ASP A 81 -7.46 -10.70 13.14
N GLY A 82 -6.37 -10.46 12.41
CA GLY A 82 -5.64 -11.50 11.69
C GLY A 82 -6.35 -12.01 10.42
N ILE A 83 -7.35 -11.30 9.94
CA ILE A 83 -8.05 -11.60 8.70
C ILE A 83 -7.76 -10.49 7.68
N LEU A 84 -7.23 -10.86 6.53
CA LEU A 84 -7.15 -10.00 5.36
C LEU A 84 -8.44 -10.13 4.56
N THR A 85 -9.08 -9.02 4.27
CA THR A 85 -10.21 -8.92 3.32
C THR A 85 -9.87 -7.92 2.23
N TRP A 86 -10.35 -8.16 1.03
CA TRP A 86 -10.14 -7.26 -0.09
C TRP A 86 -11.32 -7.23 -1.03
N LYS A 87 -11.44 -6.14 -1.76
CA LYS A 87 -12.40 -5.93 -2.85
C LYS A 87 -11.74 -5.19 -4.00
N ILE A 88 -11.97 -5.67 -5.21
CA ILE A 88 -11.39 -5.15 -6.42
C ILE A 88 -12.49 -4.95 -7.45
N GLN A 89 -12.47 -3.82 -8.12
CA GLN A 89 -13.38 -3.49 -9.21
C GLN A 89 -12.58 -2.94 -10.39
N SER A 90 -13.01 -3.20 -11.61
CA SER A 90 -12.37 -2.69 -12.81
C SER A 90 -13.39 -2.13 -13.78
N GLU A 91 -13.04 -1.07 -14.47
CA GLU A 91 -13.85 -0.51 -15.56
C GLU A 91 -13.80 -1.36 -16.81
N LYS A 92 -12.75 -2.19 -16.96
CA LYS A 92 -12.54 -3.07 -18.12
C LYS A 92 -12.36 -4.51 -17.67
N PRO A 93 -12.80 -5.50 -18.49
CA PRO A 93 -12.50 -6.90 -18.20
C PRO A 93 -10.99 -7.12 -18.21
N GLN A 94 -10.46 -7.79 -17.19
CA GLN A 94 -9.05 -8.13 -17.11
C GLN A 94 -8.78 -9.33 -16.20
N LYS A 95 -7.74 -10.09 -16.53
CA LYS A 95 -7.22 -11.12 -15.63
C LYS A 95 -6.31 -10.48 -14.59
N VAL A 96 -6.44 -10.89 -13.35
CA VAL A 96 -5.60 -10.43 -12.25
C VAL A 96 -5.06 -11.61 -11.45
N SER A 97 -3.86 -11.44 -10.94
CA SER A 97 -3.23 -12.33 -9.98
C SER A 97 -3.02 -11.52 -8.69
N ILE A 98 -3.59 -11.98 -7.59
CA ILE A 98 -3.56 -11.29 -6.31
C ILE A 98 -2.64 -12.03 -5.36
N GLU A 99 -1.54 -11.41 -5.00
CA GLU A 99 -0.54 -11.92 -4.07
C GLU A 99 -0.68 -11.23 -2.71
N ALA A 100 -0.80 -12.00 -1.65
CA ALA A 100 -0.79 -11.51 -0.29
C ALA A 100 -0.23 -12.57 0.66
N PHE A 101 0.79 -12.21 1.45
CA PHE A 101 1.37 -13.06 2.49
C PHE A 101 1.66 -14.50 2.04
N GLY A 102 2.33 -14.62 0.88
CA GLY A 102 2.76 -15.93 0.33
C GLY A 102 1.66 -16.74 -0.34
N LYS A 103 0.45 -16.21 -0.48
CA LYS A 103 -0.62 -16.81 -1.29
C LYS A 103 -0.86 -16.02 -2.56
N VAL A 104 -1.13 -16.74 -3.62
CA VAL A 104 -1.50 -16.19 -4.93
C VAL A 104 -2.89 -16.72 -5.28
N MET A 105 -3.77 -15.81 -5.68
CA MET A 105 -5.11 -16.11 -6.16
C MET A 105 -5.28 -15.49 -7.54
N GLU A 106 -5.81 -16.25 -8.48
CA GLU A 106 -6.13 -15.74 -9.81
C GLU A 106 -7.61 -15.42 -9.91
N GLY A 107 -7.95 -14.37 -10.63
CA GLY A 107 -9.31 -13.94 -10.85
C GLY A 107 -9.51 -13.31 -12.22
N LEU A 108 -10.73 -13.40 -12.70
CA LEU A 108 -11.21 -12.69 -13.88
C LEU A 108 -12.14 -11.57 -13.40
N LEU A 109 -11.74 -10.32 -13.64
CA LEU A 109 -12.59 -9.17 -13.41
C LEU A 109 -13.46 -8.94 -14.65
N GLU A 110 -14.75 -8.84 -14.43
CA GLU A 110 -15.69 -8.37 -15.44
C GLU A 110 -15.90 -6.86 -15.25
N ALA A 111 -16.17 -6.15 -16.35
CA ALA A 111 -16.37 -4.70 -16.32
C ALA A 111 -17.48 -4.31 -15.32
N GLY A 112 -17.17 -3.41 -14.40
CA GLY A 112 -18.12 -2.90 -13.41
C GLY A 112 -18.49 -3.87 -12.28
N LYS A 113 -18.07 -5.14 -12.35
CA LYS A 113 -18.31 -6.12 -11.28
C LYS A 113 -17.23 -6.07 -10.20
N MET A 114 -17.61 -6.40 -8.99
CA MET A 114 -16.72 -6.46 -7.83
C MET A 114 -16.28 -7.90 -7.59
N LEU A 115 -14.97 -8.08 -7.45
CA LEU A 115 -14.36 -9.33 -6.99
C LEU A 115 -13.92 -9.13 -5.53
N THR A 116 -14.32 -10.04 -4.66
CA THR A 116 -13.98 -10.00 -3.23
C THR A 116 -13.29 -11.27 -2.78
N GLY A 117 -12.49 -11.16 -1.76
CA GLY A 117 -11.86 -12.33 -1.14
C GLY A 117 -11.43 -12.08 0.29
N SER A 118 -11.07 -13.16 0.96
CA SER A 118 -10.56 -13.14 2.31
C SER A 118 -9.49 -14.20 2.54
N GLN A 119 -8.58 -13.91 3.47
CA GLN A 119 -7.51 -14.81 3.86
C GLN A 119 -7.30 -14.73 5.36
N ASN A 120 -7.36 -15.89 6.04
CA ASN A 120 -7.01 -15.98 7.45
C ASN A 120 -5.48 -16.02 7.58
N MET A 121 -4.90 -15.07 8.30
CA MET A 121 -3.46 -14.93 8.51
C MET A 121 -2.97 -15.61 9.79
N ILE A 122 -3.88 -15.96 10.72
CA ILE A 122 -3.54 -16.53 12.02
C ILE A 122 -2.85 -17.90 11.89
N LYS A 123 -3.21 -18.69 10.89
CA LYS A 123 -2.60 -20.01 10.63
C LYS A 123 -1.08 -19.98 10.33
N TYR A 124 -0.52 -18.82 9.97
CA TYR A 124 0.90 -18.69 9.66
C TYR A 124 1.78 -18.41 10.88
N ARG A 125 1.22 -17.92 12.00
CA ARG A 125 1.98 -17.71 13.24
C ARG A 125 2.41 -19.02 13.92
N ILE A 126 1.61 -20.07 13.75
CA ILE A 126 1.86 -21.37 14.41
C ILE A 126 3.03 -22.13 13.78
N CYS A 127 3.26 -21.98 12.48
CA CYS A 127 4.37 -22.65 11.78
C CYS A 127 5.75 -22.00 11.99
N LYS A 128 5.85 -20.71 12.35
CA LYS A 128 7.13 -20.02 12.57
C LYS A 128 7.68 -20.11 14.00
N ARG A 129 6.95 -20.69 14.95
CA ARG A 129 7.40 -20.86 16.34
C ARG A 129 7.96 -22.26 16.67
N LYS A 130 8.30 -23.06 15.65
CA LYS A 130 8.93 -24.38 15.84
C LYS A 130 10.31 -24.46 15.16
N GLU A 131 11.06 -23.37 15.23
CA GLU A 131 12.53 -23.45 15.03
C GLU A 131 13.22 -22.81 16.22
#